data_8cfc400b1875ebd39bb7f286fb52ce0c
#
_entry.id   8cfc400b1875ebd39bb7f286fb52ce0c
#
_cell.length_a   1.000
_cell.length_b   1.000
_cell.length_c   1.000
_cell.angle_alpha   90.00
_cell.angle_beta   90.00
_cell.angle_gamma   90.00
#
_symmetry.space_group_name_H-M   'P 1'
#
loop_
_entity.id
_entity.type
_entity.pdbx_description
1 polymer ?
#
loop_
_entity_poly.entity_id
_entity_poly.type
_entity_poly.pdbx_seq_one_letter_code
_entity_poly.pdbx_strand_id
1 'polypeptide(L)'
;MAPTARAGARPEAIPSNDLPALILARLRAWDDDDNPALRAARIQELDRLVSNADPFEILQALPSNLTGYALALPSLRQKLMSDPPAALNWMSSHPNAQSQLLTLLHDWPQTNREAMQQFLSSLPEGSWREKVISTAANEALSTDPVAAITLAIQMQPGPQQTAWLEMAVKDWAQSDPDGAYQWASQVTDPGLREQFIGSLAVGAANADPSPAADFAVRALPPGSALNGSVSEIVWTWALQDPAGAGAWLSQLPDGDLRQAALASLLNVWGNHDAEAATAWVEEMPPGPGQIQAARQLLSALPAQPSR
;
A
#
# COMPACT_ATOMS: atom_id res chain seq x y z
N MET A 1 -58.39 16.78 29.28
CA MET A 1 -57.83 17.42 28.06
C MET A 1 -56.75 16.50 27.50
N ALA A 2 -57.04 15.81 26.44
CA ALA A 2 -56.07 14.92 25.74
C ALA A 2 -55.29 15.77 24.73
N PRO A 3 -53.98 15.53 24.53
CA PRO A 3 -53.22 16.24 23.52
C PRO A 3 -53.57 15.71 22.13
N THR A 4 -54.00 16.61 21.28
CA THR A 4 -54.25 16.38 19.85
C THR A 4 -52.97 15.92 19.15
N ALA A 5 -52.99 14.71 18.62
CA ALA A 5 -51.97 14.18 17.72
C ALA A 5 -51.88 15.08 16.47
N ARG A 6 -50.71 15.68 16.20
CA ARG A 6 -50.38 16.30 14.93
C ARG A 6 -50.52 15.26 13.83
N ALA A 7 -51.47 15.45 12.94
CA ALA A 7 -51.59 14.71 11.69
C ALA A 7 -50.28 14.83 10.92
N GLY A 8 -49.59 13.71 10.71
CA GLY A 8 -48.44 13.64 9.84
C GLY A 8 -48.80 14.07 8.44
N ALA A 9 -48.07 15.04 7.89
CA ALA A 9 -48.17 15.42 6.50
C ALA A 9 -48.02 14.15 5.63
N ARG A 10 -48.98 13.84 4.79
CA ARG A 10 -48.87 12.81 3.76
C ARG A 10 -47.67 13.21 2.89
N PRO A 11 -46.74 12.29 2.63
CA PRO A 11 -45.68 12.57 1.65
C PRO A 11 -46.37 12.92 0.31
N GLU A 12 -45.98 14.06 -0.27
CA GLU A 12 -46.38 14.42 -1.63
C GLU A 12 -46.08 13.27 -2.57
N ALA A 13 -47.07 12.90 -3.41
CA ALA A 13 -46.88 11.86 -4.39
C ALA A 13 -45.87 12.33 -5.45
N ILE A 14 -44.67 11.76 -5.41
CA ILE A 14 -43.61 12.06 -6.38
C ILE A 14 -44.10 11.57 -7.76
N PRO A 15 -44.12 12.45 -8.80
CA PRO A 15 -44.52 12.02 -10.12
C PRO A 15 -43.62 10.91 -10.63
N SER A 16 -44.19 9.87 -11.22
CA SER A 16 -43.49 8.68 -11.73
C SER A 16 -42.40 8.96 -12.78
N ASN A 17 -42.31 10.21 -13.25
CA ASN A 17 -41.33 10.66 -14.24
C ASN A 17 -40.06 11.29 -13.62
N ASP A 18 -40.02 11.51 -12.31
CA ASP A 18 -38.82 12.02 -11.65
C ASP A 18 -38.11 10.90 -10.87
N LEU A 19 -37.35 10.11 -11.60
CA LEU A 19 -36.63 8.97 -11.07
C LEU A 19 -35.59 9.34 -10.00
N PRO A 20 -34.79 10.44 -10.16
CA PRO A 20 -33.89 10.87 -9.12
C PRO A 20 -34.58 11.24 -7.81
N ALA A 21 -35.72 11.96 -7.86
CA ALA A 21 -36.49 12.31 -6.68
C ALA A 21 -37.09 11.07 -5.99
N LEU A 22 -37.51 10.06 -6.74
CA LEU A 22 -38.00 8.79 -6.21
C LEU A 22 -36.88 8.03 -5.48
N ILE A 23 -35.70 7.93 -6.10
CA ILE A 23 -34.53 7.27 -5.51
C ILE A 23 -34.12 8.00 -4.23
N LEU A 24 -34.07 9.35 -4.26
CA LEU A 24 -33.75 10.16 -3.10
C LEU A 24 -34.72 9.91 -1.93
N ALA A 25 -36.02 9.87 -2.22
CA ALA A 25 -37.05 9.60 -1.19
C ALA A 25 -36.86 8.19 -0.58
N ARG A 26 -36.51 7.19 -1.38
CA ARG A 26 -36.25 5.82 -0.91
C ARG A 26 -34.97 5.72 -0.10
N LEU A 27 -33.91 6.40 -0.51
CA LEU A 27 -32.62 6.43 0.22
C LEU A 27 -32.76 7.13 1.58
N ARG A 28 -33.53 8.23 1.66
CA ARG A 28 -33.80 8.91 2.94
C ARG A 28 -34.60 8.04 3.90
N ALA A 29 -35.54 7.24 3.40
CA ALA A 29 -36.29 6.29 4.22
C ALA A 29 -35.46 5.09 4.70
N TRP A 30 -34.23 4.96 4.20
CA TRP A 30 -33.30 3.89 4.59
C TRP A 30 -32.64 4.11 5.95
N ASP A 31 -32.38 5.37 6.30
CA ASP A 31 -31.69 5.73 7.56
C ASP A 31 -32.50 5.37 8.83
N ASP A 32 -33.81 5.13 8.68
CA ASP A 32 -34.73 4.95 9.81
C ASP A 32 -35.03 3.47 10.18
N ASP A 33 -34.43 2.47 9.48
CA ASP A 33 -34.86 1.08 9.64
C ASP A 33 -33.73 0.08 9.94
N ASP A 34 -33.73 -0.44 11.15
CA ASP A 34 -32.75 -1.43 11.64
C ASP A 34 -33.02 -2.88 11.18
N ASN A 35 -34.07 -3.15 10.39
CA ASN A 35 -34.42 -4.52 9.98
C ASN A 35 -33.64 -4.96 8.72
N PRO A 36 -32.74 -5.99 8.84
CA PRO A 36 -31.88 -6.43 7.73
C PRO A 36 -32.66 -6.97 6.51
N ALA A 37 -33.81 -7.63 6.72
CA ALA A 37 -34.61 -8.20 5.64
C ALA A 37 -35.33 -7.11 4.82
N LEU A 38 -35.85 -6.07 5.48
CA LEU A 38 -36.44 -4.91 4.83
C LEU A 38 -35.38 -4.09 4.10
N ARG A 39 -34.17 -4.00 4.66
CA ARG A 39 -33.02 -3.34 4.00
C ARG A 39 -32.66 -4.05 2.68
N ALA A 40 -32.58 -5.37 2.68
CA ALA A 40 -32.29 -6.15 1.47
C ALA A 40 -33.35 -5.97 0.38
N ALA A 41 -34.63 -5.99 0.74
CA ALA A 41 -35.73 -5.79 -0.20
C ALA A 41 -35.72 -4.38 -0.81
N ARG A 42 -35.40 -3.36 -0.01
CA ARG A 42 -35.27 -1.98 -0.47
C ARG A 42 -34.07 -1.77 -1.41
N ILE A 43 -32.93 -2.43 -1.11
CA ILE A 43 -31.77 -2.42 -2.03
C ILE A 43 -32.19 -2.98 -3.39
N GLN A 44 -32.89 -4.11 -3.44
CA GLN A 44 -33.34 -4.70 -4.70
C GLN A 44 -34.31 -3.80 -5.46
N GLU A 45 -35.24 -3.13 -4.77
CA GLU A 45 -36.15 -2.17 -5.38
C GLU A 45 -35.40 -0.98 -6.00
N LEU A 46 -34.46 -0.38 -5.24
CA LEU A 46 -33.64 0.71 -5.70
C LEU A 46 -32.76 0.31 -6.89
N ASP A 47 -32.16 -0.87 -6.82
CA ASP A 47 -31.31 -1.40 -7.89
C ASP A 47 -32.07 -1.58 -9.21
N ARG A 48 -33.32 -2.04 -9.14
CA ARG A 48 -34.20 -2.10 -10.32
C ARG A 48 -34.53 -0.72 -10.91
N LEU A 49 -34.77 0.27 -10.06
CA LEU A 49 -35.03 1.64 -10.52
C LEU A 49 -33.80 2.23 -11.23
N VAL A 50 -32.61 2.01 -10.64
CA VAL A 50 -31.34 2.51 -11.17
C VAL A 50 -30.93 1.77 -12.46
N SER A 51 -31.34 0.52 -12.64
CA SER A 51 -30.95 -0.30 -13.80
C SER A 51 -31.33 0.28 -15.16
N ASN A 52 -32.36 1.15 -15.22
CA ASN A 52 -32.84 1.79 -16.45
C ASN A 52 -32.48 3.28 -16.56
N ALA A 53 -31.78 3.86 -15.60
CA ALA A 53 -31.45 5.28 -15.56
C ALA A 53 -30.00 5.57 -15.97
N ASP A 54 -29.71 6.82 -16.34
CA ASP A 54 -28.32 7.30 -16.46
C ASP A 54 -27.68 7.42 -15.08
N PRO A 55 -26.52 6.78 -14.86
CA PRO A 55 -25.87 6.78 -13.55
C PRO A 55 -25.45 8.20 -13.10
N PHE A 56 -25.05 9.06 -14.03
CA PHE A 56 -24.58 10.41 -13.70
C PHE A 56 -25.74 11.35 -13.39
N GLU A 57 -26.90 11.21 -14.04
CA GLU A 57 -28.11 11.95 -13.68
C GLU A 57 -28.56 11.63 -12.25
N ILE A 58 -28.50 10.35 -11.85
CA ILE A 58 -28.82 9.93 -10.50
C ILE A 58 -27.82 10.54 -9.49
N LEU A 59 -26.52 10.40 -9.76
CA LEU A 59 -25.48 10.87 -8.87
C LEU A 59 -25.47 12.39 -8.72
N GLN A 60 -25.80 13.15 -9.77
CA GLN A 60 -25.93 14.61 -9.73
C GLN A 60 -27.13 15.08 -8.92
N ALA A 61 -28.22 14.33 -8.95
CA ALA A 61 -29.45 14.67 -8.23
C ALA A 61 -29.39 14.30 -6.74
N LEU A 62 -28.44 13.44 -6.32
CA LEU A 62 -28.33 13.01 -4.93
C LEU A 62 -27.52 13.99 -4.08
N PRO A 63 -27.95 14.27 -2.85
CA PRO A 63 -27.13 14.95 -1.86
C PRO A 63 -25.84 14.17 -1.57
N SER A 64 -24.76 14.89 -1.29
CA SER A 64 -23.42 14.31 -1.10
C SER A 64 -23.36 13.25 0.00
N ASN A 65 -24.18 13.36 1.06
CA ASN A 65 -24.25 12.37 2.14
C ASN A 65 -24.91 11.04 1.72
N LEU A 66 -25.67 11.01 0.62
CA LEU A 66 -26.33 9.81 0.10
C LEU A 66 -25.60 9.17 -1.08
N THR A 67 -24.62 9.87 -1.67
CA THR A 67 -23.85 9.38 -2.83
C THR A 67 -23.14 8.05 -2.54
N GLY A 68 -22.60 7.87 -1.33
CA GLY A 68 -21.96 6.61 -0.93
C GLY A 68 -22.90 5.42 -0.93
N TYR A 69 -24.14 5.60 -0.49
CA TYR A 69 -25.17 4.55 -0.51
C TYR A 69 -25.58 4.20 -1.94
N ALA A 70 -25.72 5.21 -2.81
CA ALA A 70 -26.06 4.97 -4.21
C ALA A 70 -24.96 4.20 -4.95
N LEU A 71 -23.68 4.51 -4.69
CA LEU A 71 -22.55 3.81 -5.28
C LEU A 71 -22.40 2.36 -4.78
N ALA A 72 -23.06 2.00 -3.67
CA ALA A 72 -23.15 0.62 -3.21
C ALA A 72 -24.18 -0.22 -3.98
N LEU A 73 -25.05 0.38 -4.83
CA LEU A 73 -26.03 -0.34 -5.65
C LEU A 73 -25.32 -1.08 -6.79
N PRO A 74 -25.55 -2.40 -6.94
CA PRO A 74 -24.86 -3.21 -7.96
C PRO A 74 -25.06 -2.70 -9.39
N SER A 75 -26.29 -2.36 -9.79
CA SER A 75 -26.59 -1.86 -11.14
C SER A 75 -25.93 -0.51 -11.43
N LEU A 76 -25.89 0.40 -10.44
CA LEU A 76 -25.22 1.68 -10.60
C LEU A 76 -23.70 1.48 -10.74
N ARG A 77 -23.14 0.64 -9.90
CA ARG A 77 -21.71 0.29 -9.96
C ARG A 77 -21.36 -0.34 -11.31
N GLN A 78 -22.15 -1.30 -11.80
CA GLN A 78 -21.92 -1.93 -13.10
C GLN A 78 -21.95 -0.91 -14.24
N LYS A 79 -22.87 0.05 -14.21
CA LYS A 79 -22.93 1.11 -15.20
C LYS A 79 -21.74 2.06 -15.15
N LEU A 80 -21.28 2.44 -13.95
CA LEU A 80 -20.07 3.23 -13.79
C LEU A 80 -18.84 2.48 -14.27
N MET A 81 -18.80 1.16 -14.08
CA MET A 81 -17.73 0.29 -14.60
C MET A 81 -17.78 0.13 -16.13
N SER A 82 -18.89 0.43 -16.79
CA SER A 82 -18.96 0.43 -18.25
C SER A 82 -18.29 1.65 -18.90
N ASP A 83 -18.14 2.76 -18.14
CA ASP A 83 -17.40 3.96 -18.54
C ASP A 83 -16.58 4.52 -17.35
N PRO A 84 -15.49 3.82 -16.97
CA PRO A 84 -14.65 4.25 -15.85
C PRO A 84 -14.07 5.67 -15.99
N PRO A 85 -13.65 6.13 -17.19
CA PRO A 85 -13.20 7.50 -17.38
C PRO A 85 -14.24 8.55 -16.97
N ALA A 86 -15.49 8.38 -17.40
CA ALA A 86 -16.57 9.31 -17.04
C ALA A 86 -16.86 9.26 -15.52
N ALA A 87 -16.84 8.08 -14.92
CA ALA A 87 -17.02 7.91 -13.48
C ALA A 87 -15.92 8.62 -12.67
N LEU A 88 -14.66 8.47 -13.05
CA LEU A 88 -13.54 9.10 -12.37
C LEU A 88 -13.50 10.62 -12.58
N ASN A 89 -13.87 11.12 -13.76
CA ASN A 89 -14.02 12.54 -13.99
C ASN A 89 -15.13 13.14 -13.13
N TRP A 90 -16.25 12.45 -13.01
CA TRP A 90 -17.31 12.87 -12.09
C TRP A 90 -16.82 12.91 -10.63
N MET A 91 -16.10 11.89 -10.16
CA MET A 91 -15.52 11.84 -8.80
C MET A 91 -14.53 12.96 -8.53
N SER A 92 -13.82 13.46 -9.55
CA SER A 92 -12.85 14.55 -9.37
C SER A 92 -13.50 15.81 -8.77
N SER A 93 -14.77 16.07 -9.13
CA SER A 93 -15.57 17.20 -8.65
C SER A 93 -16.42 16.88 -7.41
N HIS A 94 -16.40 15.62 -6.92
CA HIS A 94 -17.24 15.17 -5.81
C HIS A 94 -16.40 14.49 -4.72
N PRO A 95 -15.74 15.24 -3.82
CA PRO A 95 -14.81 14.70 -2.81
C PRO A 95 -15.40 13.57 -1.95
N ASN A 96 -16.70 13.65 -1.63
CA ASN A 96 -17.38 12.62 -0.83
C ASN A 96 -17.54 11.28 -1.56
N ALA A 97 -17.46 11.27 -2.89
CA ALA A 97 -17.49 10.05 -3.70
C ALA A 97 -16.11 9.41 -3.87
N GLN A 98 -15.04 10.12 -3.56
CA GLN A 98 -13.67 9.64 -3.75
C GLN A 98 -13.30 8.42 -2.89
N SER A 99 -14.03 8.18 -1.78
CA SER A 99 -13.88 6.98 -0.98
C SER A 99 -14.26 5.69 -1.73
N GLN A 100 -15.07 5.81 -2.79
CA GLN A 100 -15.48 4.69 -3.65
C GLN A 100 -14.52 4.42 -4.81
N LEU A 101 -13.41 5.17 -4.89
CA LEU A 101 -12.40 5.04 -5.94
C LEU A 101 -11.84 3.61 -6.02
N LEU A 102 -11.55 2.99 -4.87
CA LEU A 102 -11.08 1.60 -4.78
C LEU A 102 -12.02 0.63 -5.51
N THR A 103 -13.33 0.78 -5.30
CA THR A 103 -14.32 -0.09 -5.93
C THR A 103 -14.30 0.01 -7.46
N LEU A 104 -14.09 1.21 -8.00
CA LEU A 104 -14.00 1.41 -9.45
C LEU A 104 -12.67 0.95 -10.03
N LEU A 105 -11.59 1.10 -9.30
CA LEU A 105 -10.25 0.75 -9.77
C LEU A 105 -9.89 -0.72 -9.57
N HIS A 106 -10.63 -1.45 -8.73
CA HIS A 106 -10.33 -2.85 -8.43
C HIS A 106 -10.30 -3.74 -9.68
N ASP A 107 -11.31 -3.64 -10.53
CA ASP A 107 -11.45 -4.51 -11.70
C ASP A 107 -10.92 -3.90 -12.99
N TRP A 108 -10.83 -2.57 -13.09
CA TRP A 108 -10.52 -1.88 -14.35
C TRP A 108 -9.10 -2.12 -14.87
N PRO A 109 -8.03 -2.05 -14.07
CA PRO A 109 -6.68 -2.33 -14.56
C PRO A 109 -6.52 -3.72 -15.14
N GLN A 110 -7.27 -4.69 -14.63
CA GLN A 110 -7.22 -6.08 -15.08
C GLN A 110 -8.00 -6.30 -16.38
N THR A 111 -9.10 -5.56 -16.60
CA THR A 111 -9.98 -5.74 -17.75
C THR A 111 -9.57 -4.90 -18.95
N ASN A 112 -9.01 -3.71 -18.75
CA ASN A 112 -8.62 -2.82 -19.84
C ASN A 112 -7.45 -1.89 -19.46
N ARG A 113 -6.23 -2.44 -19.46
CA ARG A 113 -5.00 -1.72 -19.13
C ARG A 113 -4.74 -0.52 -20.05
N GLU A 114 -4.97 -0.69 -21.35
CA GLU A 114 -4.71 0.37 -22.32
C GLU A 114 -5.64 1.58 -22.11
N ALA A 115 -6.93 1.36 -21.87
CA ALA A 115 -7.88 2.42 -21.55
C ALA A 115 -7.52 3.13 -20.25
N MET A 116 -7.02 2.39 -19.24
CA MET A 116 -6.52 2.97 -17.99
C MET A 116 -5.33 3.91 -18.25
N GLN A 117 -4.34 3.48 -19.01
CA GLN A 117 -3.17 4.30 -19.34
C GLN A 117 -3.54 5.56 -20.12
N GLN A 118 -4.43 5.43 -21.11
CA GLN A 118 -4.93 6.57 -21.87
C GLN A 118 -5.67 7.57 -20.98
N PHE A 119 -6.51 7.06 -20.08
CA PHE A 119 -7.23 7.90 -19.15
C PHE A 119 -6.27 8.64 -18.19
N LEU A 120 -5.31 7.96 -17.56
CA LEU A 120 -4.34 8.58 -16.67
C LEU A 120 -3.52 9.67 -17.36
N SER A 121 -3.18 9.44 -18.63
CA SER A 121 -2.48 10.45 -19.45
C SER A 121 -3.34 11.66 -19.78
N SER A 122 -4.68 11.54 -19.75
CA SER A 122 -5.64 12.63 -19.99
C SER A 122 -5.93 13.47 -18.74
N LEU A 123 -5.63 12.95 -17.55
CA LEU A 123 -5.87 13.66 -16.30
C LEU A 123 -4.89 14.84 -16.14
N PRO A 124 -5.38 16.03 -15.74
CA PRO A 124 -4.52 17.15 -15.41
C PRO A 124 -3.64 16.80 -14.19
N GLU A 125 -2.44 17.34 -14.18
CA GLU A 125 -1.56 17.23 -13.01
C GLU A 125 -2.24 17.76 -11.75
N GLY A 126 -2.04 17.06 -10.62
CA GLY A 126 -2.61 17.46 -9.34
C GLY A 126 -2.92 16.28 -8.43
N SER A 127 -3.38 16.61 -7.23
CA SER A 127 -3.62 15.62 -6.15
C SER A 127 -4.63 14.53 -6.52
N TRP A 128 -5.59 14.84 -7.39
CA TRP A 128 -6.56 13.84 -7.86
C TRP A 128 -5.91 12.79 -8.75
N ARG A 129 -5.10 13.22 -9.74
CA ARG A 129 -4.33 12.31 -10.60
C ARG A 129 -3.42 11.41 -9.77
N GLU A 130 -2.68 11.98 -8.84
CA GLU A 130 -1.80 11.22 -7.93
C GLU A 130 -2.59 10.17 -7.12
N LYS A 131 -3.76 10.55 -6.61
CA LYS A 131 -4.64 9.64 -5.86
C LYS A 131 -5.15 8.49 -6.73
N VAL A 132 -5.56 8.75 -7.96
CA VAL A 132 -6.02 7.71 -8.90
C VAL A 132 -4.87 6.75 -9.23
N ILE A 133 -3.69 7.28 -9.57
CA ILE A 133 -2.51 6.47 -9.89
C ILE A 133 -2.09 5.59 -8.71
N SER A 134 -1.92 6.19 -7.53
CA SER A 134 -1.48 5.45 -6.34
C SER A 134 -2.49 4.37 -5.94
N THR A 135 -3.78 4.65 -6.07
CA THR A 135 -4.83 3.66 -5.78
C THR A 135 -4.81 2.52 -6.79
N ALA A 136 -4.74 2.83 -8.10
CA ALA A 136 -4.67 1.81 -9.14
C ALA A 136 -3.39 0.95 -9.03
N ALA A 137 -2.27 1.57 -8.70
CA ALA A 137 -1.00 0.88 -8.51
C ALA A 137 -1.06 -0.07 -7.28
N ASN A 138 -1.64 0.38 -6.16
CA ASN A 138 -1.83 -0.48 -4.98
C ASN A 138 -2.73 -1.69 -5.28
N GLU A 139 -3.83 -1.50 -6.01
CA GLU A 139 -4.71 -2.60 -6.41
C GLU A 139 -4.02 -3.61 -7.32
N ALA A 140 -3.17 -3.14 -8.24
CA ALA A 140 -2.45 -4.02 -9.14
C ALA A 140 -1.29 -4.77 -8.46
N LEU A 141 -0.73 -4.26 -7.36
CA LEU A 141 0.54 -4.75 -6.80
C LEU A 141 0.52 -6.24 -6.45
N SER A 142 -0.57 -6.74 -5.89
CA SER A 142 -0.70 -8.15 -5.49
C SER A 142 -0.91 -9.12 -6.66
N THR A 143 -1.37 -8.64 -7.81
CA THR A 143 -1.76 -9.47 -8.96
C THR A 143 -0.83 -9.30 -10.17
N ASP A 144 -0.32 -8.11 -10.39
CA ASP A 144 0.58 -7.74 -11.48
C ASP A 144 1.53 -6.62 -11.04
N PRO A 145 2.63 -6.97 -10.35
CA PRO A 145 3.61 -5.99 -9.86
C PRO A 145 4.21 -5.11 -10.95
N VAL A 146 4.40 -5.67 -12.17
CA VAL A 146 4.93 -4.91 -13.32
C VAL A 146 3.95 -3.81 -13.74
N ALA A 147 2.66 -4.13 -13.78
CA ALA A 147 1.63 -3.12 -14.07
C ALA A 147 1.56 -2.07 -12.96
N ALA A 148 1.63 -2.47 -11.70
CA ALA A 148 1.64 -1.57 -10.56
C ALA A 148 2.80 -0.56 -10.63
N ILE A 149 4.00 -1.04 -10.89
CA ILE A 149 5.20 -0.21 -11.06
C ILE A 149 5.07 0.71 -12.28
N THR A 150 4.55 0.19 -13.40
CA THR A 150 4.32 0.99 -14.62
C THR A 150 3.33 2.14 -14.37
N LEU A 151 2.32 1.92 -13.53
CA LEU A 151 1.41 2.97 -13.08
C LEU A 151 2.14 3.97 -12.18
N ALA A 152 2.89 3.50 -11.19
CA ALA A 152 3.57 4.36 -10.23
C ALA A 152 4.65 5.26 -10.86
N ILE A 153 5.31 4.82 -11.93
CA ILE A 153 6.25 5.65 -12.71
C ILE A 153 5.56 6.92 -13.27
N GLN A 154 4.24 6.89 -13.45
CA GLN A 154 3.48 8.05 -13.92
C GLN A 154 3.11 9.05 -12.80
N MET A 155 3.40 8.74 -11.53
CA MET A 155 3.30 9.70 -10.43
C MET A 155 4.29 10.85 -10.62
N GLN A 156 4.07 11.95 -9.94
CA GLN A 156 5.06 13.06 -9.95
C GLN A 156 6.41 12.57 -9.42
N PRO A 157 7.51 12.78 -10.17
CA PRO A 157 8.84 12.42 -9.71
C PRO A 157 9.19 13.09 -8.38
N GLY A 158 9.63 12.31 -7.42
CA GLY A 158 10.01 12.83 -6.11
C GLY A 158 10.08 11.75 -5.03
N PRO A 159 10.37 12.14 -3.79
CA PRO A 159 10.58 11.18 -2.70
C PRO A 159 9.40 10.23 -2.47
N GLN A 160 8.17 10.69 -2.70
CA GLN A 160 6.97 9.88 -2.52
C GLN A 160 6.86 8.77 -3.58
N GLN A 161 7.12 9.10 -4.85
CA GLN A 161 7.16 8.12 -5.93
C GLN A 161 8.28 7.09 -5.68
N THR A 162 9.49 7.56 -5.33
CA THR A 162 10.63 6.67 -5.05
C THR A 162 10.33 5.72 -3.91
N ALA A 163 9.81 6.23 -2.78
CA ALA A 163 9.45 5.39 -1.64
C ALA A 163 8.37 4.35 -1.99
N TRP A 164 7.40 4.70 -2.83
CA TRP A 164 6.39 3.76 -3.29
C TRP A 164 7.00 2.66 -4.17
N LEU A 165 7.87 3.04 -5.11
CA LEU A 165 8.55 2.08 -5.99
C LEU A 165 9.46 1.13 -5.19
N GLU A 166 10.20 1.63 -4.21
CA GLU A 166 11.01 0.80 -3.30
C GLU A 166 10.14 -0.23 -2.56
N MET A 167 9.01 0.21 -2.00
CA MET A 167 8.05 -0.68 -1.34
C MET A 167 7.51 -1.74 -2.30
N ALA A 168 7.12 -1.35 -3.50
CA ALA A 168 6.56 -2.27 -4.50
C ALA A 168 7.57 -3.31 -4.98
N VAL A 169 8.82 -2.92 -5.21
CA VAL A 169 9.90 -3.83 -5.57
C VAL A 169 10.23 -4.79 -4.42
N LYS A 170 10.24 -4.30 -3.20
CA LYS A 170 10.44 -5.10 -1.99
C LYS A 170 9.34 -6.15 -1.82
N ASP A 171 8.08 -5.77 -2.02
CA ASP A 171 6.95 -6.70 -1.96
C ASP A 171 6.99 -7.74 -3.09
N TRP A 172 7.28 -7.29 -4.32
CA TRP A 172 7.40 -8.20 -5.45
C TRP A 172 8.50 -9.23 -5.26
N ALA A 173 9.64 -8.81 -4.72
CA ALA A 173 10.79 -9.69 -4.45
C ALA A 173 10.51 -10.81 -3.44
N GLN A 174 9.45 -10.73 -2.63
CA GLN A 174 9.04 -11.81 -1.73
C GLN A 174 8.47 -13.01 -2.49
N SER A 175 7.83 -12.77 -3.64
CA SER A 175 7.18 -13.80 -4.45
C SER A 175 7.97 -14.16 -5.72
N ASP A 176 8.65 -13.19 -6.33
CA ASP A 176 9.42 -13.35 -7.57
C ASP A 176 10.66 -12.43 -7.57
N PRO A 177 11.73 -12.81 -6.86
CA PRO A 177 12.96 -12.01 -6.78
C PRO A 177 13.67 -11.89 -8.14
N ASP A 178 13.58 -12.90 -9.01
CA ASP A 178 14.22 -12.87 -10.33
C ASP A 178 13.53 -11.86 -11.26
N GLY A 179 12.21 -11.85 -11.31
CA GLY A 179 11.43 -10.86 -12.08
C GLY A 179 11.67 -9.44 -11.60
N ALA A 180 11.67 -9.22 -10.29
CA ALA A 180 11.96 -7.94 -9.67
C ALA A 180 13.39 -7.45 -10.02
N TYR A 181 14.37 -8.35 -10.01
CA TYR A 181 15.75 -8.04 -10.39
C TYR A 181 15.88 -7.68 -11.88
N GLN A 182 15.25 -8.44 -12.77
CA GLN A 182 15.25 -8.14 -14.20
C GLN A 182 14.68 -6.75 -14.47
N TRP A 183 13.60 -6.39 -13.81
CA TRP A 183 13.03 -5.05 -13.94
C TRP A 183 13.97 -3.97 -13.37
N ALA A 184 14.45 -4.13 -12.14
CA ALA A 184 15.32 -3.14 -11.49
C ALA A 184 16.61 -2.88 -12.29
N SER A 185 17.15 -3.93 -12.92
CA SER A 185 18.37 -3.85 -13.74
C SER A 185 18.21 -3.00 -15.01
N GLN A 186 16.97 -2.78 -15.48
CA GLN A 186 16.65 -1.95 -16.64
C GLN A 186 16.49 -0.46 -16.29
N VAL A 187 16.46 -0.10 -15.01
CA VAL A 187 16.37 1.28 -14.57
C VAL A 187 17.62 2.03 -15.03
N THR A 188 17.43 3.11 -15.77
CA THR A 188 18.54 3.84 -16.41
C THR A 188 19.32 4.70 -15.43
N ASP A 189 18.65 5.29 -14.43
CA ASP A 189 19.32 6.06 -13.37
C ASP A 189 20.08 5.12 -12.44
N PRO A 190 21.42 5.26 -12.31
CA PRO A 190 22.22 4.35 -11.49
C PRO A 190 21.86 4.39 -10.01
N GLY A 191 21.56 5.57 -9.47
CA GLY A 191 21.21 5.72 -8.05
C GLY A 191 19.88 5.06 -7.71
N LEU A 192 18.84 5.28 -8.53
CA LEU A 192 17.55 4.60 -8.36
C LEU A 192 17.67 3.10 -8.58
N ARG A 193 18.49 2.65 -9.55
CA ARG A 193 18.73 1.23 -9.76
C ARG A 193 19.35 0.56 -8.54
N GLU A 194 20.35 1.18 -7.93
CA GLU A 194 20.98 0.67 -6.70
C GLU A 194 19.97 0.61 -5.54
N GLN A 195 19.12 1.64 -5.38
CA GLN A 195 18.07 1.66 -4.37
C GLN A 195 17.09 0.50 -4.57
N PHE A 196 16.61 0.29 -5.80
CA PHE A 196 15.65 -0.78 -6.09
C PHE A 196 16.26 -2.18 -5.94
N ILE A 197 17.52 -2.38 -6.34
CA ILE A 197 18.24 -3.64 -6.09
C ILE A 197 18.41 -3.87 -4.58
N GLY A 198 18.66 -2.82 -3.82
CA GLY A 198 18.72 -2.90 -2.36
C GLY A 198 17.39 -3.29 -1.74
N SER A 199 16.30 -2.64 -2.15
CA SER A 199 14.93 -2.95 -1.67
C SER A 199 14.52 -4.38 -2.03
N LEU A 200 14.91 -4.86 -3.23
CA LEU A 200 14.71 -6.24 -3.66
C LEU A 200 15.43 -7.23 -2.72
N ALA A 201 16.71 -6.98 -2.42
CA ALA A 201 17.47 -7.84 -1.53
C ALA A 201 16.82 -7.94 -0.14
N VAL A 202 16.34 -6.79 0.38
CA VAL A 202 15.61 -6.75 1.65
C VAL A 202 14.29 -7.54 1.57
N GLY A 203 13.55 -7.43 0.47
CA GLY A 203 12.31 -8.18 0.26
C GLY A 203 12.55 -9.69 0.21
N ALA A 204 13.55 -10.13 -0.54
CA ALA A 204 13.94 -11.54 -0.66
C ALA A 204 14.43 -12.14 0.68
N ALA A 205 14.98 -11.33 1.57
CA ALA A 205 15.47 -11.76 2.88
C ALA A 205 14.37 -12.26 3.82
N ASN A 206 13.10 -11.95 3.57
CA ASN A 206 11.99 -12.50 4.35
C ASN A 206 11.84 -14.02 4.15
N ALA A 207 12.24 -14.55 2.99
CA ALA A 207 12.20 -15.98 2.71
C ALA A 207 13.51 -16.66 3.13
N ASP A 208 14.67 -16.10 2.75
CA ASP A 208 15.99 -16.62 3.09
C ASP A 208 17.01 -15.47 3.21
N PRO A 209 17.34 -15.05 4.43
CA PRO A 209 18.18 -13.87 4.64
C PRO A 209 19.65 -14.07 4.19
N SER A 210 20.21 -15.27 4.29
CA SER A 210 21.63 -15.50 3.94
C SER A 210 21.90 -15.31 2.44
N PRO A 211 21.19 -16.00 1.51
CA PRO A 211 21.31 -15.74 0.06
C PRO A 211 20.98 -14.31 -0.33
N ALA A 212 20.00 -13.68 0.34
CA ALA A 212 19.63 -12.28 0.06
C ALA A 212 20.77 -11.30 0.43
N ALA A 213 21.42 -11.50 1.56
CA ALA A 213 22.58 -10.72 1.96
C ALA A 213 23.77 -10.94 0.99
N ASP A 214 24.04 -12.18 0.61
CA ASP A 214 25.06 -12.51 -0.41
C ASP A 214 24.73 -11.88 -1.79
N PHE A 215 23.47 -11.86 -2.16
CA PHE A 215 23.01 -11.18 -3.37
C PHE A 215 23.28 -9.67 -3.29
N ALA A 216 22.91 -9.01 -2.20
CA ALA A 216 23.16 -7.58 -2.01
C ALA A 216 24.66 -7.24 -2.16
N VAL A 217 25.54 -8.03 -1.51
CA VAL A 217 27.00 -7.83 -1.58
C VAL A 217 27.56 -8.01 -3.01
N ARG A 218 26.96 -8.90 -3.81
CA ARG A 218 27.40 -9.12 -5.21
C ARG A 218 26.82 -8.10 -6.19
N ALA A 219 25.59 -7.65 -5.97
CA ALA A 219 24.83 -6.85 -6.93
C ALA A 219 24.99 -5.35 -6.75
N LEU A 220 25.34 -4.88 -5.55
CA LEU A 220 25.49 -3.47 -5.22
C LEU A 220 26.95 -3.06 -5.12
N PRO A 221 27.33 -1.88 -5.64
CA PRO A 221 28.64 -1.32 -5.38
C PRO A 221 28.79 -0.92 -3.90
N PRO A 222 30.02 -0.83 -3.37
CA PRO A 222 30.26 -0.26 -2.05
C PRO A 222 29.67 1.14 -1.92
N GLY A 223 28.83 1.34 -0.90
CA GLY A 223 28.14 2.63 -0.69
C GLY A 223 26.96 2.52 0.25
N SER A 224 26.19 3.62 0.32
CA SER A 224 25.06 3.73 1.24
C SER A 224 23.93 2.75 0.95
N ALA A 225 23.65 2.46 -0.32
CA ALA A 225 22.63 1.50 -0.73
C ALA A 225 22.96 0.09 -0.23
N LEU A 226 24.20 -0.38 -0.46
CA LEU A 226 24.68 -1.68 0.05
C LEU A 226 24.63 -1.72 1.57
N ASN A 227 25.22 -0.73 2.24
CA ASN A 227 25.29 -0.71 3.71
C ASN A 227 23.88 -0.70 4.34
N GLY A 228 22.96 0.11 3.80
CA GLY A 228 21.59 0.20 4.27
C GLY A 228 20.82 -1.10 4.09
N SER A 229 20.87 -1.69 2.89
CA SER A 229 20.16 -2.94 2.60
C SER A 229 20.67 -4.11 3.44
N VAL A 230 21.98 -4.27 3.55
CA VAL A 230 22.57 -5.34 4.40
C VAL A 230 22.26 -5.10 5.87
N SER A 231 22.27 -3.86 6.35
CA SER A 231 21.89 -3.55 7.73
C SER A 231 20.44 -3.93 8.03
N GLU A 232 19.52 -3.67 7.10
CA GLU A 232 18.10 -4.03 7.23
C GLU A 232 17.91 -5.55 7.18
N ILE A 233 18.59 -6.25 6.25
CA ILE A 233 18.58 -7.71 6.18
C ILE A 233 19.09 -8.32 7.50
N VAL A 234 20.23 -7.89 7.98
CA VAL A 234 20.82 -8.39 9.23
C VAL A 234 19.93 -8.10 10.44
N TRP A 235 19.28 -6.92 10.46
CA TRP A 235 18.33 -6.58 11.52
C TRP A 235 17.15 -7.56 11.56
N THR A 236 16.54 -7.83 10.39
CA THR A 236 15.41 -8.78 10.27
C THR A 236 15.84 -10.21 10.59
N TRP A 237 17.02 -10.61 10.10
CA TRP A 237 17.59 -11.93 10.37
C TRP A 237 17.88 -12.14 11.87
N ALA A 238 18.46 -11.15 12.52
CA ALA A 238 18.80 -11.21 13.94
C ALA A 238 17.57 -11.35 14.87
N LEU A 239 16.37 -10.96 14.42
CA LEU A 239 15.12 -11.20 15.17
C LEU A 239 14.76 -12.69 15.24
N GLN A 240 15.21 -13.49 14.28
CA GLN A 240 14.86 -14.91 14.16
C GLN A 240 16.06 -15.82 14.52
N ASP A 241 17.24 -15.52 13.96
CA ASP A 241 18.48 -16.27 14.16
C ASP A 241 19.69 -15.32 14.23
N PRO A 242 19.93 -14.70 15.39
CA PRO A 242 21.07 -13.78 15.56
C PRO A 242 22.42 -14.49 15.42
N ALA A 243 22.52 -15.78 15.78
CA ALA A 243 23.76 -16.54 15.67
C ALA A 243 24.12 -16.80 14.20
N GLY A 244 23.15 -17.15 13.37
CA GLY A 244 23.33 -17.30 11.93
C GLY A 244 23.73 -15.99 11.25
N ALA A 245 23.08 -14.88 11.60
CA ALA A 245 23.48 -13.55 11.14
C ALA A 245 24.91 -13.19 11.56
N GLY A 246 25.31 -13.52 12.80
CA GLY A 246 26.67 -13.32 13.31
C GLY A 246 27.72 -14.17 12.58
N ALA A 247 27.39 -15.43 12.28
CA ALA A 247 28.28 -16.33 11.53
C ALA A 247 28.51 -15.81 10.10
N TRP A 248 27.45 -15.34 9.41
CA TRP A 248 27.57 -14.73 8.09
C TRP A 248 28.41 -13.45 8.14
N LEU A 249 28.14 -12.57 9.10
CA LEU A 249 28.84 -11.30 9.27
C LEU A 249 30.34 -11.49 9.55
N SER A 250 30.72 -12.58 10.22
CA SER A 250 32.12 -12.92 10.49
C SER A 250 32.93 -13.22 9.21
N GLN A 251 32.28 -13.54 8.11
CA GLN A 251 32.91 -13.80 6.81
C GLN A 251 33.17 -12.52 6.01
N LEU A 252 32.54 -11.40 6.37
CA LEU A 252 32.77 -10.13 5.69
C LEU A 252 34.15 -9.55 6.02
N PRO A 253 34.82 -8.92 5.05
CA PRO A 253 36.05 -8.19 5.30
C PRO A 253 35.79 -7.00 6.24
N ASP A 254 36.84 -6.57 6.95
CA ASP A 254 36.76 -5.37 7.76
C ASP A 254 36.47 -4.14 6.88
N GLY A 255 35.54 -3.30 7.31
CA GLY A 255 35.11 -2.12 6.57
C GLY A 255 33.75 -1.60 7.00
N ASP A 256 33.28 -0.55 6.29
CA ASP A 256 32.03 0.16 6.63
C ASP A 256 30.80 -0.76 6.56
N LEU A 257 30.75 -1.66 5.60
CA LEU A 257 29.66 -2.64 5.47
C LEU A 257 29.55 -3.52 6.72
N ARG A 258 30.67 -4.14 7.12
CA ARG A 258 30.69 -5.00 8.30
C ARG A 258 30.35 -4.22 9.56
N GLN A 259 30.82 -2.97 9.68
CA GLN A 259 30.53 -2.11 10.83
C GLN A 259 29.03 -1.77 10.92
N ALA A 260 28.41 -1.40 9.80
CA ALA A 260 26.98 -1.09 9.74
C ALA A 260 26.11 -2.31 10.10
N ALA A 261 26.43 -3.46 9.51
CA ALA A 261 25.73 -4.72 9.77
C ALA A 261 25.92 -5.20 11.23
N LEU A 262 27.12 -5.04 11.78
CA LEU A 262 27.41 -5.36 13.18
C LEU A 262 26.60 -4.52 14.15
N ALA A 263 26.41 -3.24 13.86
CA ALA A 263 25.56 -2.37 14.68
C ALA A 263 24.11 -2.86 14.71
N SER A 264 23.57 -3.26 13.55
CA SER A 264 22.23 -3.80 13.44
C SER A 264 22.06 -5.12 14.20
N LEU A 265 23.01 -6.05 14.04
CA LEU A 265 23.02 -7.32 14.75
C LEU A 265 23.02 -7.13 16.28
N LEU A 266 23.98 -6.35 16.78
CA LEU A 266 24.17 -6.20 18.23
C LEU A 266 23.06 -5.35 18.88
N ASN A 267 22.42 -4.45 18.13
CA ASN A 267 21.25 -3.73 18.61
C ASN A 267 20.09 -4.70 18.88
N VAL A 268 19.81 -5.61 17.94
CA VAL A 268 18.73 -6.60 18.10
C VAL A 268 19.10 -7.65 19.13
N TRP A 269 20.25 -8.29 18.98
CA TRP A 269 20.68 -9.40 19.84
C TRP A 269 20.89 -8.96 21.29
N GLY A 270 21.55 -7.81 21.50
CA GLY A 270 21.79 -7.29 22.86
C GLY A 270 20.50 -6.93 23.62
N ASN A 271 19.45 -6.52 22.91
CA ASN A 271 18.14 -6.25 23.53
C ASN A 271 17.32 -7.52 23.80
N HIS A 272 17.54 -8.60 23.03
CA HIS A 272 16.81 -9.87 23.17
C HIS A 272 17.51 -10.84 24.11
N ASP A 273 18.84 -11.00 23.97
CA ASP A 273 19.67 -11.91 24.76
C ASP A 273 21.09 -11.32 24.90
N ALA A 274 21.23 -10.46 25.90
CA ALA A 274 22.51 -9.79 26.20
C ALA A 274 23.64 -10.77 26.59
N GLU A 275 23.30 -11.91 27.20
CA GLU A 275 24.27 -12.90 27.62
C GLU A 275 24.88 -13.62 26.42
N ALA A 276 24.03 -14.10 25.49
CA ALA A 276 24.48 -14.75 24.25
C ALA A 276 25.23 -13.77 23.34
N ALA A 277 24.76 -12.52 23.22
CA ALA A 277 25.45 -11.49 22.44
C ALA A 277 26.82 -11.17 23.01
N THR A 278 26.95 -11.13 24.33
CA THR A 278 28.24 -10.91 25.00
C THR A 278 29.19 -12.08 24.76
N ALA A 279 28.73 -13.32 24.94
CA ALA A 279 29.54 -14.52 24.69
C ALA A 279 30.06 -14.56 23.25
N TRP A 280 29.19 -14.23 22.27
CA TRP A 280 29.58 -14.16 20.85
C TRP A 280 30.68 -13.10 20.61
N VAL A 281 30.57 -11.91 21.22
CA VAL A 281 31.59 -10.86 21.10
C VAL A 281 32.92 -11.29 21.77
N GLU A 282 32.86 -12.01 22.88
CA GLU A 282 34.06 -12.53 23.58
C GLU A 282 34.79 -13.61 22.75
N GLU A 283 34.08 -14.40 21.98
CA GLU A 283 34.62 -15.41 21.05
C GLU A 283 35.22 -14.82 19.77
N MET A 284 34.97 -13.55 19.46
CA MET A 284 35.59 -12.91 18.30
C MET A 284 37.10 -12.86 18.39
N PRO A 285 37.84 -12.94 17.25
CA PRO A 285 39.29 -12.77 17.26
C PRO A 285 39.71 -11.46 17.96
N PRO A 286 40.69 -11.49 18.85
CA PRO A 286 41.18 -10.29 19.53
C PRO A 286 41.66 -9.24 18.51
N GLY A 287 41.13 -8.01 18.62
CA GLY A 287 41.51 -6.94 17.71
C GLY A 287 40.52 -5.76 17.68
N PRO A 288 40.73 -4.82 16.74
CA PRO A 288 39.89 -3.64 16.65
C PRO A 288 38.40 -3.97 16.42
N GLY A 289 38.10 -5.04 15.67
CA GLY A 289 36.71 -5.48 15.40
C GLY A 289 36.00 -5.93 16.69
N GLN A 290 36.66 -6.73 17.56
CA GLN A 290 36.09 -7.14 18.82
C GLN A 290 35.84 -5.94 19.75
N ILE A 291 36.82 -5.01 19.84
CA ILE A 291 36.66 -3.79 20.64
C ILE A 291 35.46 -2.95 20.17
N GLN A 292 35.29 -2.85 18.87
CA GLN A 292 34.17 -2.11 18.28
C GLN A 292 32.84 -2.82 18.57
N ALA A 293 32.78 -4.15 18.42
CA ALA A 293 31.61 -4.95 18.75
C ALA A 293 31.23 -4.78 20.23
N ALA A 294 32.19 -4.84 21.13
CA ALA A 294 31.94 -4.62 22.56
C ALA A 294 31.39 -3.22 22.86
N ARG A 295 31.91 -2.17 22.20
CA ARG A 295 31.37 -0.81 22.35
C ARG A 295 29.96 -0.67 21.84
N GLN A 296 29.62 -1.27 20.69
CA GLN A 296 28.30 -1.26 20.14
C GLN A 296 27.31 -2.01 21.03
N LEU A 297 27.68 -3.19 21.51
CA LEU A 297 26.86 -3.96 22.44
C LEU A 297 26.58 -3.14 23.72
N LEU A 298 27.60 -2.53 24.32
CA LEU A 298 27.40 -1.68 25.49
C LEU A 298 26.47 -0.50 25.27
N SER A 299 26.43 0.06 24.03
CA SER A 299 25.51 1.15 23.69
C SER A 299 24.10 0.67 23.44
N ALA A 300 23.91 -0.61 23.06
CA ALA A 300 22.62 -1.23 22.81
C ALA A 300 21.94 -1.75 24.09
N LEU A 301 22.72 -2.06 25.11
CA LEU A 301 22.17 -2.56 26.38
C LEU A 301 21.36 -1.49 27.10
N PRO A 302 20.19 -1.83 27.67
CA PRO A 302 19.41 -0.90 28.46
C PRO A 302 20.21 -0.41 29.66
N ALA A 303 20.17 0.91 29.90
CA ALA A 303 20.86 1.50 31.06
C ALA A 303 20.45 0.78 32.36
N GLN A 304 21.40 0.16 33.06
CA GLN A 304 21.11 -0.47 34.33
C GLN A 304 20.56 0.60 35.29
N PRO A 305 19.40 0.36 35.95
CA PRO A 305 18.96 1.28 36.98
C PRO A 305 20.07 1.39 38.05
N SER A 306 20.57 2.59 38.28
CA SER A 306 21.50 2.89 39.34
C SER A 306 20.92 2.38 40.67
N ARG A 307 21.60 1.42 41.30
CA ARG A 307 21.28 0.90 42.64
C ARG A 307 21.51 1.95 43.70
#